data_6abb253c597bf692ea3c958abba139c8
#
_entry.id   6abb253c597bf692ea3c958abba139c8
#
_cell.length_a   1.000
_cell.length_b   1.000
_cell.length_c   1.000
_cell.angle_alpha   90.00
_cell.angle_beta   90.00
_cell.angle_gamma   90.00
#
_symmetry.space_group_name_H-M   'P 1'
#
loop_
_entity.id
_entity.type
_entity.pdbx_description
1 polymer ?
#
loop_
_entity_poly.entity_id
_entity_poly.type
_entity_poly.pdbx_seq_one_letter_code
_entity_poly.pdbx_strand_id
1 'polypeptide(L)'
;MYGNVLIFMLLISLRGVPGKENEKDLQIITKLITSNGYPVETHEVETEDGYFLTVHRIPRGKNQLNGSTGTPVLFSHGMGGSAENFIWMGPEKSLGYKLADCGFDVWLLNARGSWHSLKHKTLDPDRDTDFWKFSWHEIAVFDIPATIDYILDKTNRKSLHYIGLSQGTTTLFAMGSERVRYNDKIKVMIALGPAAVIIKPKHPLIRLLLPFYEYFQKVVPLVALTAPAGMSTNQMVHYAQNIKRGRFEQFDFGKKENLKKYGLEKPPSYNITRATFPVALVYVENDLFVSKETLEILVTSLPNIVDVYKVPNKEWTHIDLVWGKDMDILLNPRVIDVLKKYD
;
A
#
# COMPACT_ATOMS: atom_id res chain seq x y z
N MET A 1 -17.15 17.86 11.44
CA MET A 1 -15.86 17.15 11.61
C MET A 1 -15.11 16.94 10.31
N TYR A 2 -15.74 17.03 9.15
CA TYR A 2 -15.12 16.80 7.81
C TYR A 2 -14.24 17.94 7.28
N GLY A 3 -14.37 19.16 7.80
CA GLY A 3 -13.55 20.29 7.39
C GLY A 3 -12.09 20.21 7.80
N ASN A 4 -11.78 19.50 8.90
CA ASN A 4 -10.44 19.48 9.47
C ASN A 4 -9.50 18.49 8.74
N VAL A 5 -10.01 17.43 8.12
CA VAL A 5 -9.19 16.48 7.36
C VAL A 5 -8.76 17.09 6.02
N LEU A 6 -9.65 17.84 5.37
CA LEU A 6 -9.32 18.56 4.12
C LEU A 6 -8.34 19.71 4.38
N ILE A 7 -8.51 20.44 5.48
CA ILE A 7 -7.59 21.51 5.93
C ILE A 7 -6.24 20.90 6.34
N PHE A 8 -6.23 19.74 6.98
CA PHE A 8 -5.00 19.03 7.34
C PHE A 8 -4.23 18.55 6.08
N MET A 9 -4.93 18.01 5.08
CA MET A 9 -4.33 17.67 3.78
C MET A 9 -3.86 18.92 3.00
N LEU A 10 -4.55 20.06 3.08
CA LEU A 10 -4.13 21.32 2.44
C LEU A 10 -2.99 22.02 3.20
N LEU A 11 -2.96 21.97 4.53
CA LEU A 11 -1.91 22.63 5.33
C LEU A 11 -0.56 21.89 5.27
N ILE A 12 -0.55 20.59 4.97
CA ILE A 12 0.67 19.83 4.75
C ILE A 12 1.23 20.10 3.35
N SER A 13 0.39 20.47 2.37
CA SER A 13 0.82 20.86 1.01
C SER A 13 1.60 22.19 0.93
N LEU A 14 1.70 22.94 2.04
CA LEU A 14 2.44 24.22 2.10
C LEU A 14 3.90 24.07 2.60
N ARG A 15 4.34 22.88 2.99
CA ARG A 15 5.76 22.63 3.17
C ARG A 15 6.35 22.33 1.80
N GLY A 16 7.21 23.24 1.34
CA GLY A 16 7.91 23.10 0.07
C GLY A 16 8.51 21.69 -0.10
N VAL A 17 8.58 21.24 -1.36
CA VAL A 17 9.21 19.97 -1.76
C VAL A 17 10.55 19.85 -1.03
N PRO A 18 10.76 18.86 -0.14
CA PRO A 18 12.09 18.60 0.40
C PRO A 18 12.92 17.99 -0.73
N GLY A 19 13.71 18.79 -1.39
CA GLY A 19 14.82 18.29 -2.18
C GLY A 19 15.81 17.58 -1.26
N LYS A 20 16.13 16.34 -1.54
CA LYS A 20 16.97 15.37 -0.85
C LYS A 20 16.32 14.71 0.37
N GLU A 21 16.44 13.36 0.39
CA GLU A 21 16.30 12.54 1.59
C GLU A 21 16.98 13.26 2.78
N ASN A 22 16.19 13.85 3.66
CA ASN A 22 16.75 14.46 4.84
C ASN A 22 17.03 13.28 5.79
N GLU A 23 18.28 13.04 6.18
CA GLU A 23 18.65 12.00 7.17
C GLU A 23 17.75 12.04 8.41
N LYS A 24 17.19 13.24 8.72
CA LYS A 24 16.22 13.41 9.82
C LYS A 24 14.89 12.70 9.56
N ASP A 25 14.42 12.63 8.31
CA ASP A 25 13.12 12.01 7.97
C ASP A 25 13.25 10.48 7.98
N LEU A 26 14.36 9.92 7.50
CA LEU A 26 14.68 8.50 7.62
C LEU A 26 14.75 8.03 9.10
N GLN A 27 15.16 8.93 10.00
CA GLN A 27 15.23 8.63 11.42
C GLN A 27 13.88 8.68 12.16
N ILE A 28 12.81 9.25 11.56
CA ILE A 28 11.52 9.40 12.25
C ILE A 28 10.92 8.03 12.58
N ILE A 29 10.84 7.12 11.61
CA ILE A 29 10.29 5.78 11.83
C ILE A 29 11.13 5.01 12.85
N THR A 30 12.45 5.02 12.67
CA THR A 30 13.37 4.34 13.59
C THR A 30 13.24 4.88 15.01
N LYS A 31 13.19 6.22 15.17
CA LYS A 31 12.98 6.86 16.48
C LYS A 31 11.63 6.52 17.08
N LEU A 32 10.56 6.50 16.26
CA LEU A 32 9.23 6.16 16.73
C LEU A 32 9.19 4.72 17.26
N ILE A 33 9.83 3.77 16.57
CA ILE A 33 9.88 2.36 16.98
C ILE A 33 10.74 2.20 18.24
N THR A 34 11.95 2.77 18.26
CA THR A 34 12.88 2.64 19.39
C THR A 34 12.39 3.35 20.66
N SER A 35 11.76 4.52 20.54
CA SER A 35 11.17 5.24 21.68
C SER A 35 10.02 4.46 22.35
N ASN A 36 9.37 3.55 21.62
CA ASN A 36 8.37 2.63 22.15
C ASN A 36 8.97 1.33 22.71
N GLY A 37 10.29 1.18 22.71
CA GLY A 37 11.01 0.04 23.28
C GLY A 37 11.13 -1.19 22.38
N TYR A 38 10.89 -1.05 21.07
CA TYR A 38 11.02 -2.15 20.12
C TYR A 38 12.37 -2.08 19.37
N PRO A 39 12.94 -3.26 19.06
CA PRO A 39 14.10 -3.31 18.15
C PRO A 39 13.64 -2.94 16.74
N VAL A 40 14.52 -2.28 15.99
CA VAL A 40 14.27 -1.91 14.60
C VAL A 40 15.53 -2.12 13.77
N GLU A 41 15.32 -2.64 12.56
CA GLU A 41 16.31 -2.70 11.49
C GLU A 41 15.79 -1.89 10.30
N THR A 42 16.70 -1.27 9.55
CA THR A 42 16.38 -0.56 8.30
C THR A 42 17.15 -1.21 7.17
N HIS A 43 16.43 -1.58 6.12
CA HIS A 43 16.97 -2.29 4.96
C HIS A 43 16.74 -1.46 3.71
N GLU A 44 17.71 -1.50 2.78
CA GLU A 44 17.57 -0.97 1.43
C GLU A 44 17.35 -2.13 0.48
N VAL A 45 16.27 -2.09 -0.30
CA VAL A 45 15.89 -3.13 -1.27
C VAL A 45 15.92 -2.55 -2.67
N GLU A 46 16.78 -3.09 -3.53
CA GLU A 46 16.88 -2.69 -4.93
C GLU A 46 15.83 -3.40 -5.77
N THR A 47 15.08 -2.65 -6.58
CA THR A 47 14.11 -3.19 -7.54
C THR A 47 14.77 -3.51 -8.88
N GLU A 48 14.13 -4.39 -9.67
CA GLU A 48 14.58 -4.80 -11.01
C GLU A 48 14.78 -3.59 -11.95
N ASP A 49 13.99 -2.54 -11.78
CA ASP A 49 14.05 -1.31 -12.60
C ASP A 49 14.84 -0.16 -11.92
N GLY A 50 15.60 -0.45 -10.85
CA GLY A 50 16.66 0.41 -10.31
C GLY A 50 16.26 1.36 -9.19
N TYR A 51 15.06 1.27 -8.63
CA TYR A 51 14.70 2.01 -7.40
C TYR A 51 15.28 1.32 -6.17
N PHE A 52 15.60 2.12 -5.15
CA PHE A 52 15.98 1.64 -3.83
C PHE A 52 14.86 1.97 -2.84
N LEU A 53 14.31 0.93 -2.24
CA LEU A 53 13.19 1.02 -1.30
C LEU A 53 13.72 0.91 0.13
N THR A 54 13.24 1.78 1.01
CA THR A 54 13.51 1.66 2.45
C THR A 54 12.45 0.78 3.10
N VAL A 55 12.88 -0.30 3.71
CA VAL A 55 12.02 -1.25 4.42
C VAL A 55 12.46 -1.32 5.87
N HIS A 56 11.56 -1.04 6.80
CA HIS A 56 11.83 -1.17 8.23
C HIS A 56 11.38 -2.54 8.74
N ARG A 57 12.13 -3.11 9.68
CA ARG A 57 11.82 -4.39 10.31
C ARG A 57 11.72 -4.23 11.81
N ILE A 58 10.66 -4.77 12.40
CA ILE A 58 10.52 -5.00 13.83
C ILE A 58 10.58 -6.52 14.02
N PRO A 59 11.79 -7.08 14.31
CA PRO A 59 12.02 -8.53 14.26
C PRO A 59 11.34 -9.30 15.40
N ARG A 60 10.91 -8.60 16.46
CA ARG A 60 10.27 -9.19 17.65
C ARG A 60 9.58 -8.15 18.52
N GLY A 61 8.70 -8.59 19.41
CA GLY A 61 8.10 -7.76 20.44
C GLY A 61 9.10 -7.26 21.47
N LYS A 62 8.75 -6.20 22.19
CA LYS A 62 9.66 -5.52 23.17
C LYS A 62 10.07 -6.41 24.34
N ASN A 63 9.25 -7.39 24.73
CA ASN A 63 9.50 -8.28 25.87
C ASN A 63 10.11 -9.64 25.47
N GLN A 64 10.41 -9.84 24.19
CA GLN A 64 11.02 -11.09 23.70
C GLN A 64 12.53 -10.95 23.65
N LEU A 65 13.21 -11.56 24.62
CA LEU A 65 14.65 -11.34 24.83
C LEU A 65 15.56 -12.12 23.86
N ASN A 66 15.22 -13.34 23.46
CA ASN A 66 15.98 -14.14 22.47
C ASN A 66 15.07 -15.25 21.94
N GLY A 67 14.89 -15.33 20.65
CA GLY A 67 14.10 -16.39 19.99
C GLY A 67 14.25 -16.31 18.48
N SER A 68 13.87 -17.40 17.80
CA SER A 68 13.72 -17.37 16.35
C SER A 68 12.67 -16.32 15.99
N THR A 69 12.95 -15.52 14.98
CA THR A 69 11.96 -14.63 14.39
C THR A 69 10.79 -15.46 13.86
N GLY A 70 9.55 -15.00 14.13
CA GLY A 70 8.34 -15.65 13.65
C GLY A 70 8.19 -15.60 12.14
N THR A 71 7.01 -15.96 11.65
CA THR A 71 6.69 -15.82 10.23
C THR A 71 6.70 -14.35 9.82
N PRO A 72 7.34 -13.99 8.70
CA PRO A 72 7.37 -12.62 8.21
C PRO A 72 5.97 -12.14 7.82
N VAL A 73 5.67 -10.88 8.16
CA VAL A 73 4.47 -10.15 7.75
C VAL A 73 4.90 -8.87 7.05
N LEU A 74 4.64 -8.77 5.75
CA LEU A 74 4.91 -7.58 4.96
C LEU A 74 3.70 -6.65 4.97
N PHE A 75 3.91 -5.41 5.37
CA PHE A 75 2.93 -4.33 5.30
C PHE A 75 3.19 -3.43 4.09
N SER A 76 2.13 -3.11 3.36
CA SER A 76 2.15 -2.15 2.25
C SER A 76 1.08 -1.08 2.44
N HIS A 77 1.52 0.17 2.45
CA HIS A 77 0.68 1.33 2.74
C HIS A 77 -0.24 1.75 1.59
N GLY A 78 -1.19 2.65 1.87
CA GLY A 78 -2.06 3.28 0.91
C GLY A 78 -1.35 4.34 0.05
N MET A 79 -2.04 4.86 -0.95
CA MET A 79 -1.54 5.95 -1.80
C MET A 79 -1.20 7.18 -0.96
N GLY A 80 0.01 7.72 -1.15
CA GLY A 80 0.52 8.85 -0.38
C GLY A 80 0.79 8.55 1.10
N GLY A 81 0.80 7.29 1.50
CA GLY A 81 1.17 6.82 2.83
C GLY A 81 2.63 6.38 2.92
N SER A 82 2.98 5.79 4.06
CA SER A 82 4.30 5.25 4.40
C SER A 82 4.19 4.20 5.50
N ALA A 83 5.30 3.65 5.93
CA ALA A 83 5.39 2.69 7.03
C ALA A 83 4.74 3.19 8.33
N GLU A 84 4.74 4.51 8.58
CA GLU A 84 4.12 5.13 9.75
C GLU A 84 2.64 4.78 9.89
N ASN A 85 1.92 4.52 8.81
CA ASN A 85 0.51 4.15 8.88
C ASN A 85 0.24 3.00 9.86
N PHE A 86 1.20 2.09 10.03
CA PHE A 86 1.03 0.87 10.80
C PHE A 86 1.63 0.93 12.21
N ILE A 87 2.25 2.07 12.59
CA ILE A 87 2.93 2.23 13.88
C ILE A 87 2.57 3.55 14.60
N TRP A 88 1.91 4.49 13.92
CA TRP A 88 1.69 5.87 14.42
C TRP A 88 0.87 5.93 15.71
N MET A 89 -0.13 5.06 15.87
CA MET A 89 -1.03 5.05 17.04
C MET A 89 -0.39 4.42 18.29
N GLY A 90 0.91 4.09 18.24
CA GLY A 90 1.64 3.51 19.34
C GLY A 90 1.36 2.02 19.60
N PRO A 91 2.08 1.42 20.58
CA PRO A 91 2.06 -0.02 20.82
C PRO A 91 0.69 -0.59 21.17
N GLU A 92 -0.14 0.19 21.85
CA GLU A 92 -1.44 -0.29 22.32
C GLU A 92 -2.45 -0.48 21.18
N LYS A 93 -2.30 0.26 20.07
CA LYS A 93 -3.28 0.30 18.99
C LYS A 93 -2.75 -0.11 17.63
N SER A 94 -1.51 0.26 17.31
CA SER A 94 -0.98 0.00 15.97
C SER A 94 -0.70 -1.48 15.73
N LEU A 95 -1.22 -1.97 14.60
CA LEU A 95 -1.14 -3.37 14.22
C LEU A 95 0.31 -3.86 14.07
N GLY A 96 1.25 -3.01 13.63
CA GLY A 96 2.66 -3.35 13.52
C GLY A 96 3.27 -3.81 14.84
N TYR A 97 3.04 -3.08 15.92
CA TYR A 97 3.52 -3.48 17.24
C TYR A 97 2.79 -4.69 17.80
N LYS A 98 1.45 -4.75 17.63
CA LYS A 98 0.65 -5.89 18.10
C LYS A 98 1.11 -7.20 17.48
N LEU A 99 1.44 -7.20 16.20
CA LEU A 99 1.96 -8.41 15.53
C LEU A 99 3.37 -8.77 16.00
N ALA A 100 4.24 -7.80 16.20
CA ALA A 100 5.55 -8.06 16.77
C ALA A 100 5.44 -8.67 18.17
N ASP A 101 4.55 -8.15 19.03
CA ASP A 101 4.28 -8.71 20.37
C ASP A 101 3.64 -10.11 20.31
N CYS A 102 2.91 -10.43 19.25
CA CYS A 102 2.39 -11.78 18.99
C CYS A 102 3.44 -12.75 18.42
N GLY A 103 4.67 -12.29 18.21
CA GLY A 103 5.79 -13.12 17.76
C GLY A 103 6.01 -13.16 16.25
N PHE A 104 5.30 -12.34 15.47
CA PHE A 104 5.56 -12.19 14.02
C PHE A 104 6.79 -11.33 13.77
N ASP A 105 7.45 -11.58 12.65
CA ASP A 105 8.54 -10.77 12.10
C ASP A 105 7.97 -9.69 11.19
N VAL A 106 7.85 -8.46 11.66
CA VAL A 106 7.12 -7.38 11.01
C VAL A 106 8.02 -6.60 10.06
N TRP A 107 7.61 -6.46 8.80
CA TRP A 107 8.29 -5.72 7.74
C TRP A 107 7.38 -4.63 7.18
N LEU A 108 7.85 -3.38 7.19
CA LEU A 108 7.10 -2.19 6.84
C LEU A 108 7.70 -1.57 5.58
N LEU A 109 7.03 -1.75 4.44
CA LEU A 109 7.48 -1.19 3.15
C LEU A 109 7.23 0.31 3.09
N ASN A 110 8.19 1.04 2.57
CA ASN A 110 7.98 2.34 1.95
C ASN A 110 8.14 2.17 0.44
N ALA A 111 7.05 2.28 -0.30
CA ALA A 111 7.05 2.13 -1.76
C ALA A 111 7.78 3.30 -2.43
N ARG A 112 8.24 3.09 -3.68
CA ARG A 112 8.88 4.13 -4.50
C ARG A 112 8.12 5.45 -4.50
N GLY A 113 8.84 6.55 -4.45
CA GLY A 113 8.26 7.90 -4.44
C GLY A 113 7.69 8.35 -3.11
N SER A 114 7.63 7.50 -2.06
CA SER A 114 7.46 7.97 -0.69
C SER A 114 8.75 8.67 -0.21
N TRP A 115 8.66 9.57 0.77
CA TRP A 115 9.82 10.34 1.26
C TRP A 115 10.97 9.47 1.78
N HIS A 116 10.67 8.22 2.12
CA HIS A 116 11.66 7.25 2.58
C HIS A 116 12.27 6.40 1.45
N SER A 117 11.80 6.57 0.19
CA SER A 117 12.24 5.79 -0.97
C SER A 117 12.33 6.67 -2.22
N LEU A 118 13.18 7.71 -2.12
CA LEU A 118 13.46 8.69 -3.18
C LEU A 118 14.80 8.44 -3.90
N LYS A 119 15.33 7.21 -3.85
CA LYS A 119 16.61 6.87 -4.45
C LYS A 119 16.43 5.94 -5.64
N HIS A 120 17.21 6.22 -6.69
CA HIS A 120 17.28 5.40 -7.91
C HIS A 120 18.73 5.31 -8.40
N LYS A 121 19.07 4.24 -9.13
CA LYS A 121 20.42 3.99 -9.65
C LYS A 121 20.99 5.14 -10.47
N THR A 122 20.18 5.76 -11.32
CA THR A 122 20.60 6.72 -12.33
C THR A 122 19.76 8.00 -12.36
N LEU A 123 18.55 7.99 -11.75
CA LEU A 123 17.62 9.11 -11.79
C LEU A 123 17.64 9.88 -10.47
N ASP A 124 17.59 11.20 -10.57
CA ASP A 124 17.51 12.12 -9.43
C ASP A 124 16.05 12.57 -9.27
N PRO A 125 15.41 12.37 -8.11
CA PRO A 125 14.00 12.73 -7.88
C PRO A 125 13.72 14.23 -8.04
N ASP A 126 14.73 15.09 -7.86
CA ASP A 126 14.59 16.55 -7.92
C ASP A 126 14.83 17.12 -9.33
N ARG A 127 15.53 16.36 -10.21
CA ARG A 127 15.96 16.83 -11.52
C ARG A 127 15.36 16.05 -12.66
N ASP A 128 15.12 14.75 -12.46
CA ASP A 128 14.70 13.86 -13.53
C ASP A 128 13.20 13.56 -13.41
N THR A 129 12.40 14.13 -14.30
CA THR A 129 10.96 13.80 -14.36
C THR A 129 10.70 12.32 -14.62
N ASP A 130 11.67 11.61 -15.18
CA ASP A 130 11.59 10.18 -15.47
C ASP A 130 11.54 9.35 -14.18
N PHE A 131 12.12 9.84 -13.06
CA PHE A 131 11.98 9.23 -11.76
C PHE A 131 10.50 9.04 -11.33
N TRP A 132 9.63 9.97 -11.72
CA TRP A 132 8.21 9.97 -11.35
C TRP A 132 7.28 9.31 -12.37
N LYS A 133 7.84 8.74 -13.46
CA LYS A 133 7.06 8.04 -14.50
C LYS A 133 6.65 6.63 -14.10
N PHE A 134 6.06 6.50 -12.94
CA PHE A 134 5.48 5.24 -12.44
C PHE A 134 4.06 5.46 -11.93
N SER A 135 3.29 4.42 -11.92
CA SER A 135 1.99 4.33 -11.28
C SER A 135 2.01 3.25 -10.19
N TRP A 136 0.88 2.86 -9.66
CA TRP A 136 0.81 1.71 -8.75
C TRP A 136 1.07 0.36 -9.48
N HIS A 137 1.07 0.34 -10.82
CA HIS A 137 1.47 -0.84 -11.59
C HIS A 137 2.94 -1.20 -11.33
N GLU A 138 3.83 -0.23 -11.42
CA GLU A 138 5.27 -0.44 -11.21
C GLU A 138 5.55 -0.87 -9.76
N ILE A 139 4.81 -0.33 -8.79
CA ILE A 139 4.86 -0.82 -7.39
C ILE A 139 4.47 -2.30 -7.32
N ALA A 140 3.40 -2.68 -8.03
CA ALA A 140 2.91 -4.06 -8.05
C ALA A 140 3.89 -5.05 -8.67
N VAL A 141 4.56 -4.67 -9.78
CA VAL A 141 5.37 -5.61 -10.56
C VAL A 141 6.85 -5.58 -10.24
N PHE A 142 7.33 -4.56 -9.53
CA PHE A 142 8.73 -4.41 -9.13
C PHE A 142 8.92 -4.29 -7.62
N ASP A 143 8.26 -3.34 -6.92
CA ASP A 143 8.51 -3.09 -5.49
C ASP A 143 8.09 -4.28 -4.64
N ILE A 144 6.85 -4.75 -4.82
CA ILE A 144 6.32 -5.88 -4.03
C ILE A 144 7.13 -7.15 -4.25
N PRO A 145 7.43 -7.58 -5.50
CA PRO A 145 8.28 -8.74 -5.77
C PRO A 145 9.68 -8.63 -5.16
N ALA A 146 10.38 -7.50 -5.35
CA ALA A 146 11.71 -7.28 -4.81
C ALA A 146 11.72 -7.36 -3.27
N THR A 147 10.71 -6.74 -2.62
CA THR A 147 10.57 -6.77 -1.16
C THR A 147 10.27 -8.19 -0.65
N ILE A 148 9.38 -8.93 -1.31
CA ILE A 148 9.09 -10.33 -0.96
C ILE A 148 10.35 -11.18 -1.05
N ASP A 149 11.07 -11.11 -2.17
CA ASP A 149 12.27 -11.91 -2.39
C ASP A 149 13.35 -11.58 -1.34
N TYR A 150 13.57 -10.30 -1.07
CA TYR A 150 14.51 -9.84 -0.03
C TYR A 150 14.16 -10.39 1.35
N ILE A 151 12.89 -10.29 1.77
CA ILE A 151 12.43 -10.76 3.08
C ILE A 151 12.61 -12.27 3.19
N LEU A 152 12.21 -13.03 2.18
CA LEU A 152 12.28 -14.48 2.18
C LEU A 152 13.72 -14.99 2.22
N ASP A 153 14.62 -14.34 1.49
CA ASP A 153 16.06 -14.62 1.53
C ASP A 153 16.63 -14.30 2.93
N LYS A 154 16.36 -13.09 3.43
CA LYS A 154 16.87 -12.61 4.73
C LYS A 154 16.40 -13.44 5.92
N THR A 155 15.19 -14.00 5.84
CA THR A 155 14.58 -14.80 6.92
C THR A 155 14.70 -16.30 6.72
N ASN A 156 15.24 -16.74 5.58
CA ASN A 156 15.29 -18.15 5.16
C ASN A 156 13.89 -18.81 5.21
N ARG A 157 12.84 -18.06 4.79
CA ARG A 157 11.46 -18.55 4.72
C ARG A 157 11.05 -18.72 3.26
N LYS A 158 10.02 -19.55 3.01
CA LYS A 158 9.48 -19.80 1.66
C LYS A 158 8.27 -18.92 1.33
N SER A 159 7.59 -18.42 2.35
CA SER A 159 6.38 -17.61 2.21
C SER A 159 6.22 -16.67 3.41
N LEU A 160 5.41 -15.65 3.23
CA LEU A 160 5.11 -14.62 4.22
C LEU A 160 3.62 -14.27 4.24
N HIS A 161 3.17 -13.61 5.28
CA HIS A 161 1.87 -12.94 5.31
C HIS A 161 1.97 -11.54 4.70
N TYR A 162 0.88 -11.08 4.12
CA TYR A 162 0.82 -9.74 3.55
C TYR A 162 -0.36 -8.95 4.12
N ILE A 163 -0.13 -7.71 4.53
CA ILE A 163 -1.17 -6.78 4.96
C ILE A 163 -1.09 -5.54 4.07
N GLY A 164 -2.11 -5.35 3.24
CA GLY A 164 -2.24 -4.17 2.39
C GLY A 164 -3.31 -3.22 2.89
N LEU A 165 -3.01 -1.92 2.88
CA LEU A 165 -3.98 -0.86 3.10
C LEU A 165 -4.31 -0.20 1.76
N SER A 166 -5.60 -0.11 1.38
CA SER A 166 -6.01 0.70 0.22
C SER A 166 -5.20 0.34 -1.05
N GLN A 167 -4.35 1.24 -1.56
CA GLN A 167 -3.45 0.97 -2.69
C GLN A 167 -2.55 -0.26 -2.45
N GLY A 168 -2.13 -0.53 -1.20
CA GLY A 168 -1.39 -1.75 -0.88
C GLY A 168 -2.17 -3.02 -1.21
N THR A 169 -3.50 -2.98 -1.21
CA THR A 169 -4.34 -4.09 -1.68
C THR A 169 -4.36 -4.18 -3.20
N THR A 170 -4.48 -3.04 -3.88
CA THR A 170 -4.46 -2.94 -5.34
C THR A 170 -3.18 -3.52 -5.92
N THR A 171 -2.04 -3.16 -5.32
CA THR A 171 -0.72 -3.60 -5.78
C THR A 171 -0.52 -5.10 -5.63
N LEU A 172 -0.99 -5.73 -4.55
CA LEU A 172 -0.87 -7.18 -4.41
C LEU A 172 -1.80 -7.93 -5.38
N PHE A 173 -3.02 -7.47 -5.61
CA PHE A 173 -3.92 -8.08 -6.60
C PHE A 173 -3.36 -7.94 -8.02
N ALA A 174 -2.79 -6.79 -8.38
CA ALA A 174 -2.11 -6.60 -9.66
C ALA A 174 -0.87 -7.49 -9.78
N MET A 175 -0.05 -7.61 -8.74
CA MET A 175 1.07 -8.54 -8.70
C MET A 175 0.61 -9.99 -8.93
N GLY A 176 -0.44 -10.43 -8.23
CA GLY A 176 -1.00 -11.78 -8.36
C GLY A 176 -1.48 -12.09 -9.77
N SER A 177 -1.96 -11.06 -10.51
CA SER A 177 -2.31 -11.16 -11.93
C SER A 177 -1.08 -11.28 -12.85
N GLU A 178 -0.07 -10.41 -12.65
CA GLU A 178 1.04 -10.21 -13.59
C GLU A 178 2.28 -11.06 -13.26
N ARG A 179 2.53 -11.31 -11.98
CA ARG A 179 3.69 -12.04 -11.45
C ARG A 179 3.24 -13.31 -10.72
N VAL A 180 2.45 -14.15 -11.39
CA VAL A 180 1.72 -15.33 -10.82
C VAL A 180 2.59 -16.21 -9.94
N ARG A 181 3.89 -16.35 -10.25
CA ARG A 181 4.85 -17.14 -9.45
C ARG A 181 4.99 -16.67 -7.99
N TYR A 182 4.54 -15.43 -7.68
CA TYR A 182 4.58 -14.91 -6.32
C TYR A 182 3.36 -15.30 -5.48
N ASN A 183 2.32 -15.84 -6.10
CA ASN A 183 1.12 -16.25 -5.37
C ASN A 183 1.45 -17.31 -4.29
N ASP A 184 2.33 -18.25 -4.60
CA ASP A 184 2.75 -19.32 -3.67
C ASP A 184 3.63 -18.80 -2.51
N LYS A 185 4.13 -17.57 -2.62
CA LYS A 185 4.92 -16.93 -1.57
C LYS A 185 4.06 -16.20 -0.53
N ILE A 186 2.74 -16.12 -0.74
CA ILE A 186 1.77 -15.44 0.15
C ILE A 186 0.97 -16.49 0.92
N LYS A 187 1.16 -16.59 2.23
CA LYS A 187 0.38 -17.47 3.11
C LYS A 187 -1.08 -17.02 3.23
N VAL A 188 -1.29 -15.74 3.52
CA VAL A 188 -2.59 -15.06 3.48
C VAL A 188 -2.39 -13.57 3.31
N MET A 189 -3.30 -12.95 2.58
CA MET A 189 -3.44 -11.50 2.45
C MET A 189 -4.54 -10.97 3.36
N ILE A 190 -4.22 -9.99 4.19
CA ILE A 190 -5.22 -9.14 4.84
C ILE A 190 -5.39 -7.88 4.01
N ALA A 191 -6.55 -7.69 3.42
CA ALA A 191 -6.87 -6.55 2.57
C ALA A 191 -7.69 -5.51 3.35
N LEU A 192 -7.02 -4.51 3.90
CA LEU A 192 -7.64 -3.41 4.65
C LEU A 192 -8.14 -2.34 3.67
N GLY A 193 -9.46 -2.15 3.56
CA GLY A 193 -10.06 -1.22 2.60
C GLY A 193 -9.70 -1.57 1.15
N PRO A 194 -10.11 -2.75 0.62
CA PRO A 194 -9.65 -3.27 -0.65
C PRO A 194 -10.07 -2.41 -1.84
N ALA A 195 -9.11 -1.83 -2.56
CA ALA A 195 -9.33 -0.78 -3.56
C ALA A 195 -8.95 -1.20 -5.01
N ALA A 196 -8.97 -2.49 -5.35
CA ALA A 196 -8.55 -2.96 -6.68
C ALA A 196 -9.51 -2.53 -7.80
N VAL A 197 -10.80 -2.79 -7.65
CA VAL A 197 -11.84 -2.42 -8.63
C VAL A 197 -12.73 -1.36 -8.02
N ILE A 198 -12.35 -0.08 -8.15
CA ILE A 198 -13.14 1.01 -7.59
C ILE A 198 -14.26 1.37 -8.54
N ILE A 199 -15.49 1.09 -8.13
CA ILE A 199 -16.69 1.45 -8.87
C ILE A 199 -17.55 2.39 -8.04
N LYS A 200 -18.00 3.49 -8.66
CA LYS A 200 -18.89 4.47 -8.02
C LYS A 200 -18.39 4.96 -6.65
N PRO A 201 -17.16 5.51 -6.55
CA PRO A 201 -16.66 6.00 -5.28
C PRO A 201 -17.64 7.03 -4.69
N LYS A 202 -17.87 6.96 -3.39
CA LYS A 202 -18.77 7.89 -2.68
C LYS A 202 -18.13 9.27 -2.44
N HIS A 203 -16.80 9.36 -2.54
CA HIS A 203 -16.07 10.59 -2.24
C HIS A 203 -16.46 11.75 -3.18
N PRO A 204 -17.04 12.88 -2.68
CA PRO A 204 -17.54 13.95 -3.53
C PRO A 204 -16.46 14.60 -4.40
N LEU A 205 -15.26 14.81 -3.85
CA LEU A 205 -14.14 15.40 -4.57
C LEU A 205 -13.66 14.52 -5.71
N ILE A 206 -13.61 13.19 -5.53
CA ILE A 206 -13.26 12.27 -6.61
C ILE A 206 -14.27 12.36 -7.73
N ARG A 207 -15.56 12.37 -7.41
CA ARG A 207 -16.65 12.51 -8.41
C ARG A 207 -16.59 13.83 -9.14
N LEU A 208 -16.23 14.93 -8.45
CA LEU A 208 -16.07 16.26 -9.02
C LEU A 208 -14.85 16.33 -9.95
N LEU A 209 -13.70 15.77 -9.56
CA LEU A 209 -12.44 15.87 -10.29
C LEU A 209 -12.30 14.82 -11.40
N LEU A 210 -13.03 13.71 -11.31
CA LEU A 210 -12.95 12.61 -12.27
C LEU A 210 -13.12 13.04 -13.75
N PRO A 211 -14.04 13.94 -14.13
CA PRO A 211 -14.15 14.39 -15.53
C PRO A 211 -12.92 15.14 -16.04
N PHE A 212 -12.13 15.72 -15.15
CA PHE A 212 -10.98 16.57 -15.48
C PHE A 212 -9.62 15.82 -15.41
N TYR A 213 -9.60 14.50 -15.18
CA TYR A 213 -8.34 13.77 -14.99
C TYR A 213 -7.39 13.88 -16.18
N GLU A 214 -7.90 13.95 -17.43
CA GLU A 214 -7.09 14.14 -18.65
C GLU A 214 -6.42 15.52 -18.68
N TYR A 215 -7.09 16.56 -18.15
CA TYR A 215 -6.52 17.88 -17.99
C TYR A 215 -5.39 17.85 -16.95
N PHE A 216 -5.61 17.21 -15.80
CA PHE A 216 -4.59 17.06 -14.79
C PHE A 216 -3.38 16.28 -15.31
N GLN A 217 -3.58 15.25 -16.08
CA GLN A 217 -2.49 14.49 -16.73
C GLN A 217 -1.61 15.35 -17.64
N LYS A 218 -2.17 16.39 -18.27
CA LYS A 218 -1.45 17.26 -19.20
C LYS A 218 -0.83 18.48 -18.53
N VAL A 219 -1.47 19.03 -17.52
CA VAL A 219 -1.16 20.35 -16.93
C VAL A 219 -0.39 20.24 -15.62
N VAL A 220 -0.63 19.18 -14.84
CA VAL A 220 0.18 18.92 -13.66
C VAL A 220 1.43 18.20 -14.13
N PRO A 221 2.58 18.88 -14.23
CA PRO A 221 3.83 18.18 -14.45
C PRO A 221 3.93 17.08 -13.38
N LEU A 222 4.59 15.98 -13.70
CA LEU A 222 4.81 14.80 -12.87
C LEU A 222 5.39 15.07 -11.46
N VAL A 223 5.35 16.32 -11.05
CA VAL A 223 5.76 16.79 -9.75
C VAL A 223 4.88 16.15 -8.71
N ALA A 224 5.52 15.51 -7.76
CA ALA A 224 4.95 15.02 -6.53
C ALA A 224 3.89 16.01 -6.04
N LEU A 225 2.62 15.68 -6.25
CA LEU A 225 1.58 16.25 -5.41
C LEU A 225 1.95 15.75 -4.02
N THR A 226 2.42 16.65 -3.20
CA THR A 226 2.82 16.40 -1.83
C THR A 226 1.60 15.96 -1.02
N ALA A 227 1.23 14.70 -1.19
CA ALA A 227 0.56 13.98 -0.12
C ALA A 227 1.57 13.86 1.04
N PRO A 228 1.12 13.63 2.28
CA PRO A 228 2.01 13.68 3.45
C PRO A 228 3.29 12.87 3.34
N ALA A 229 3.35 11.85 2.49
CA ALA A 229 4.53 10.97 2.35
C ALA A 229 5.10 10.85 0.92
N GLY A 230 4.63 11.67 -0.02
CA GLY A 230 5.10 11.64 -1.42
C GLY A 230 4.40 10.56 -2.27
N MET A 231 4.19 10.85 -3.56
CA MET A 231 3.67 9.89 -4.55
C MET A 231 3.82 10.44 -5.97
N SER A 232 3.79 9.58 -6.99
CA SER A 232 3.65 10.00 -8.39
C SER A 232 2.21 10.38 -8.72
N THR A 233 2.03 11.46 -9.48
CA THR A 233 0.72 11.88 -10.03
C THR A 233 0.07 10.76 -10.85
N ASN A 234 0.88 9.93 -11.53
CA ASN A 234 0.37 8.81 -12.32
C ASN A 234 -0.38 7.77 -11.48
N GLN A 235 -0.13 7.64 -10.19
CA GLN A 235 -0.92 6.77 -9.33
C GLN A 235 -2.39 7.26 -9.26
N MET A 236 -2.61 8.55 -9.07
CA MET A 236 -3.96 9.15 -9.08
C MET A 236 -4.63 9.05 -10.45
N VAL A 237 -3.89 9.37 -11.51
CA VAL A 237 -4.39 9.28 -12.89
C VAL A 237 -4.81 7.85 -13.21
N HIS A 238 -4.03 6.85 -12.82
CA HIS A 238 -4.33 5.45 -13.05
C HIS A 238 -5.64 5.03 -12.37
N TYR A 239 -5.85 5.41 -11.10
CA TYR A 239 -7.14 5.20 -10.45
C TYR A 239 -8.28 5.90 -11.17
N ALA A 240 -8.10 7.15 -11.58
CA ALA A 240 -9.12 7.90 -12.31
C ALA A 240 -9.50 7.23 -13.64
N GLN A 241 -8.53 6.70 -14.39
CA GLN A 241 -8.75 5.92 -15.60
C GLN A 241 -9.60 4.67 -15.31
N ASN A 242 -9.23 3.90 -14.28
CA ASN A 242 -9.91 2.67 -13.91
C ASN A 242 -11.34 2.95 -13.40
N ILE A 243 -11.53 3.97 -12.57
CA ILE A 243 -12.86 4.40 -12.08
C ILE A 243 -13.75 4.82 -13.25
N LYS A 244 -13.23 5.65 -14.19
CA LYS A 244 -14.01 6.12 -15.36
C LYS A 244 -14.47 4.96 -16.24
N ARG A 245 -13.62 3.93 -16.38
CA ARG A 245 -13.94 2.77 -17.23
C ARG A 245 -14.68 1.64 -16.49
N GLY A 246 -14.72 1.68 -15.16
CA GLY A 246 -15.27 0.61 -14.35
C GLY A 246 -14.51 -0.71 -14.50
N ARG A 247 -13.17 -0.65 -14.70
CA ARG A 247 -12.34 -1.82 -14.98
C ARG A 247 -11.03 -1.76 -14.18
N PHE A 248 -10.43 -2.91 -13.98
CA PHE A 248 -9.10 -3.04 -13.38
C PHE A 248 -8.10 -3.32 -14.49
N GLU A 249 -7.51 -2.24 -15.03
CA GLU A 249 -6.65 -2.25 -16.22
C GLU A 249 -5.31 -1.61 -15.91
N GLN A 250 -4.27 -1.91 -16.72
CA GLN A 250 -3.00 -1.22 -16.69
C GLN A 250 -3.15 0.25 -17.10
N PHE A 251 -2.07 1.03 -16.94
CA PHE A 251 -2.10 2.47 -17.20
C PHE A 251 -2.35 2.77 -18.68
N ASP A 252 -3.28 3.67 -18.98
CA ASP A 252 -3.54 4.12 -20.36
C ASP A 252 -2.64 5.28 -20.75
N PHE A 253 -1.66 5.00 -21.58
CA PHE A 253 -0.76 6.00 -22.15
C PHE A 253 -1.34 6.68 -23.40
N GLY A 254 -2.56 6.34 -23.82
CA GLY A 254 -3.16 6.73 -25.08
C GLY A 254 -2.79 5.78 -26.24
N LYS A 255 -3.65 5.73 -27.27
CA LYS A 255 -3.61 4.73 -28.36
C LYS A 255 -2.20 4.48 -28.91
N LYS A 256 -1.45 5.55 -29.24
CA LYS A 256 -0.12 5.45 -29.87
C LYS A 256 0.91 4.79 -28.96
N GLU A 257 0.95 5.22 -27.70
CA GLU A 257 1.93 4.70 -26.73
C GLU A 257 1.49 3.33 -26.18
N ASN A 258 0.19 3.05 -26.08
CA ASN A 258 -0.33 1.72 -25.76
C ASN A 258 0.09 0.68 -26.82
N LEU A 259 0.01 1.03 -28.12
CA LEU A 259 0.47 0.15 -29.20
C LEU A 259 1.96 -0.18 -29.07
N LYS A 260 2.79 0.77 -28.67
CA LYS A 260 4.22 0.54 -28.46
C LYS A 260 4.48 -0.34 -27.23
N LYS A 261 3.79 -0.06 -26.13
CA LYS A 261 4.05 -0.69 -24.81
C LYS A 261 3.37 -2.05 -24.69
N TYR A 262 2.13 -2.15 -25.16
CA TYR A 262 1.28 -3.34 -24.95
C TYR A 262 1.00 -4.12 -26.24
N GLY A 263 1.31 -3.57 -27.42
CA GLY A 263 0.85 -4.13 -28.70
C GLY A 263 -0.67 -3.99 -28.94
N LEU A 264 -1.37 -3.23 -28.11
CA LEU A 264 -2.82 -3.04 -28.11
C LEU A 264 -3.17 -1.56 -28.10
N GLU A 265 -4.29 -1.16 -28.68
CA GLU A 265 -4.77 0.24 -28.64
C GLU A 265 -5.26 0.65 -27.25
N LYS A 266 -5.71 -0.30 -26.44
CA LYS A 266 -6.20 -0.11 -25.07
C LYS A 266 -5.28 -0.85 -24.11
N PRO A 267 -5.16 -0.38 -22.84
CA PRO A 267 -4.39 -1.08 -21.83
C PRO A 267 -4.99 -2.47 -21.56
N PRO A 268 -4.17 -3.49 -21.27
CA PRO A 268 -4.64 -4.80 -20.88
C PRO A 268 -5.29 -4.76 -19.49
N SER A 269 -6.31 -5.60 -19.29
CA SER A 269 -6.94 -5.78 -17.98
C SER A 269 -6.12 -6.72 -17.12
N TYR A 270 -6.05 -6.44 -15.81
CA TYR A 270 -5.58 -7.40 -14.84
C TYR A 270 -6.60 -8.53 -14.68
N ASN A 271 -6.12 -9.75 -14.67
CA ASN A 271 -6.96 -10.90 -14.38
C ASN A 271 -6.89 -11.27 -12.90
N ILE A 272 -7.79 -10.70 -12.10
CA ILE A 272 -7.80 -10.88 -10.65
C ILE A 272 -8.04 -12.35 -10.24
N THR A 273 -8.62 -13.20 -11.13
CA THR A 273 -8.82 -14.62 -10.84
C THR A 273 -7.50 -15.40 -10.77
N ARG A 274 -6.39 -14.80 -11.24
CA ARG A 274 -5.05 -15.38 -11.13
C ARG A 274 -4.39 -15.11 -9.78
N ALA A 275 -4.96 -14.23 -8.95
CA ALA A 275 -4.51 -14.00 -7.58
C ALA A 275 -5.03 -15.12 -6.67
N THR A 276 -4.32 -16.23 -6.63
CA THR A 276 -4.76 -17.49 -6.01
C THR A 276 -4.43 -17.62 -4.53
N PHE A 277 -3.66 -16.70 -3.97
CA PHE A 277 -3.37 -16.68 -2.52
C PHE A 277 -4.66 -16.49 -1.69
N PRO A 278 -4.69 -17.00 -0.44
CA PRO A 278 -5.82 -16.78 0.47
C PRO A 278 -6.01 -15.29 0.79
N VAL A 279 -7.25 -14.78 0.78
CA VAL A 279 -7.57 -13.36 0.99
C VAL A 279 -8.62 -13.19 2.08
N ALA A 280 -8.31 -12.40 3.10
CA ALA A 280 -9.27 -11.87 4.05
C ALA A 280 -9.57 -10.40 3.72
N LEU A 281 -10.80 -10.10 3.34
CA LEU A 281 -11.28 -8.75 3.04
C LEU A 281 -11.76 -8.08 4.32
N VAL A 282 -11.19 -6.92 4.67
CA VAL A 282 -11.58 -6.12 5.83
C VAL A 282 -12.07 -4.75 5.37
N TYR A 283 -13.28 -4.37 5.72
CA TYR A 283 -13.88 -3.13 5.26
C TYR A 283 -14.72 -2.43 6.32
N VAL A 284 -15.02 -1.17 6.09
CA VAL A 284 -15.91 -0.34 6.91
C VAL A 284 -17.13 0.12 6.09
N GLU A 285 -18.26 0.28 6.76
CA GLU A 285 -19.52 0.64 6.09
C GLU A 285 -19.50 2.06 5.50
N ASN A 286 -18.81 2.98 6.19
CA ASN A 286 -18.69 4.38 5.79
C ASN A 286 -17.41 4.67 4.98
N ASP A 287 -16.97 3.69 4.18
CA ASP A 287 -15.84 3.89 3.27
C ASP A 287 -16.26 4.75 2.06
N LEU A 288 -15.46 5.79 1.78
CA LEU A 288 -15.71 6.70 0.66
C LEU A 288 -15.09 6.22 -0.66
N PHE A 289 -14.13 5.29 -0.60
CA PHE A 289 -13.40 4.74 -1.75
C PHE A 289 -13.93 3.36 -2.15
N VAL A 290 -14.18 2.51 -1.16
CA VAL A 290 -14.62 1.12 -1.37
C VAL A 290 -16.14 1.04 -1.22
N SER A 291 -16.84 0.93 -2.34
CA SER A 291 -18.29 0.78 -2.37
C SER A 291 -18.70 -0.68 -2.13
N LYS A 292 -20.00 -0.90 -1.87
CA LYS A 292 -20.55 -2.25 -1.76
C LYS A 292 -20.38 -3.03 -3.07
N GLU A 293 -20.55 -2.37 -4.20
CA GLU A 293 -20.36 -2.96 -5.52
C GLU A 293 -18.90 -3.40 -5.75
N THR A 294 -17.94 -2.61 -5.26
CA THR A 294 -16.51 -3.01 -5.28
C THR A 294 -16.29 -4.31 -4.51
N LEU A 295 -16.86 -4.42 -3.30
CA LEU A 295 -16.74 -5.63 -2.48
C LEU A 295 -17.40 -6.84 -3.14
N GLU A 296 -18.61 -6.68 -3.72
CA GLU A 296 -19.33 -7.74 -4.43
C GLU A 296 -18.49 -8.29 -5.60
N ILE A 297 -17.85 -7.41 -6.37
CA ILE A 297 -16.95 -7.82 -7.47
C ILE A 297 -15.75 -8.59 -6.91
N LEU A 298 -15.11 -8.12 -5.86
CA LEU A 298 -13.96 -8.81 -5.26
C LEU A 298 -14.35 -10.19 -4.73
N VAL A 299 -15.47 -10.27 -4.01
CA VAL A 299 -15.97 -11.55 -3.45
C VAL A 299 -16.31 -12.56 -4.54
N THR A 300 -16.84 -12.11 -5.68
CA THR A 300 -17.23 -13.00 -6.79
C THR A 300 -16.08 -13.35 -7.73
N SER A 301 -15.02 -12.52 -7.76
CA SER A 301 -13.92 -12.68 -8.73
C SER A 301 -12.67 -13.33 -8.12
N LEU A 302 -12.41 -13.14 -6.83
CA LEU A 302 -11.24 -13.74 -6.18
C LEU A 302 -11.48 -15.23 -5.92
N PRO A 303 -10.54 -16.12 -6.31
CA PRO A 303 -10.75 -17.56 -6.23
C PRO A 303 -10.66 -18.13 -4.81
N ASN A 304 -10.00 -17.44 -3.90
CA ASN A 304 -9.67 -17.97 -2.56
C ASN A 304 -9.93 -16.93 -1.45
N ILE A 305 -11.20 -16.59 -1.25
CA ILE A 305 -11.61 -15.75 -0.11
C ILE A 305 -11.77 -16.61 1.13
N VAL A 306 -11.07 -16.26 2.19
CA VAL A 306 -11.04 -17.00 3.46
C VAL A 306 -11.77 -16.28 4.58
N ASP A 307 -11.98 -14.97 4.45
CA ASP A 307 -12.74 -14.16 5.39
C ASP A 307 -13.27 -12.89 4.73
N VAL A 308 -14.44 -12.41 5.19
CA VAL A 308 -15.01 -11.12 4.80
C VAL A 308 -15.50 -10.43 6.08
N TYR A 309 -14.69 -9.53 6.59
CA TYR A 309 -14.93 -8.88 7.87
C TYR A 309 -15.37 -7.43 7.70
N LYS A 310 -16.61 -7.13 8.10
CA LYS A 310 -17.08 -5.76 8.28
C LYS A 310 -16.78 -5.32 9.70
N VAL A 311 -15.95 -4.28 9.87
CA VAL A 311 -15.67 -3.71 11.20
C VAL A 311 -16.99 -3.20 11.81
N PRO A 312 -17.35 -3.61 13.04
CA PRO A 312 -18.65 -3.30 13.64
C PRO A 312 -18.71 -1.89 14.25
N ASN A 313 -18.30 -0.90 13.46
CA ASN A 313 -18.39 0.51 13.80
C ASN A 313 -18.85 1.31 12.58
N LYS A 314 -20.04 1.90 12.65
CA LYS A 314 -20.65 2.64 11.51
C LYS A 314 -20.01 4.01 11.27
N GLU A 315 -19.31 4.55 12.25
CA GLU A 315 -18.64 5.86 12.16
C GLU A 315 -17.24 5.74 11.52
N TRP A 316 -16.67 4.54 11.52
CA TRP A 316 -15.36 4.32 10.94
C TRP A 316 -15.36 4.60 9.44
N THR A 317 -14.32 5.31 9.02
CA THR A 317 -14.01 5.63 7.64
C THR A 317 -12.82 4.81 7.16
N HIS A 318 -12.42 4.95 5.90
CA HIS A 318 -11.26 4.30 5.31
C HIS A 318 -9.97 4.44 6.14
N ILE A 319 -9.75 5.62 6.72
CA ILE A 319 -8.54 5.96 7.48
C ILE A 319 -8.54 5.27 8.86
N ASP A 320 -9.71 5.00 9.44
CA ASP A 320 -9.83 4.36 10.75
C ASP A 320 -9.32 2.91 10.74
N LEU A 321 -9.13 2.30 9.57
CA LEU A 321 -8.48 1.00 9.42
C LEU A 321 -7.01 0.97 9.88
N VAL A 322 -6.38 2.14 10.05
CA VAL A 322 -5.01 2.28 10.57
C VAL A 322 -4.88 3.31 11.69
N TRP A 323 -5.89 4.21 11.88
CA TRP A 323 -5.87 5.28 12.89
C TRP A 323 -7.12 5.30 13.76
N GLY A 324 -7.95 4.27 13.71
CA GLY A 324 -9.15 4.14 14.53
C GLY A 324 -8.83 4.03 16.02
N LYS A 325 -9.65 4.67 16.87
CA LYS A 325 -9.43 4.68 18.33
C LYS A 325 -9.54 3.29 18.96
N ASP A 326 -10.40 2.44 18.40
CA ASP A 326 -10.76 1.13 18.95
C ASP A 326 -10.20 -0.02 18.10
N MET A 327 -9.06 0.21 17.39
CA MET A 327 -8.42 -0.82 16.55
C MET A 327 -8.03 -2.06 17.35
N ASP A 328 -7.55 -1.86 18.56
CA ASP A 328 -7.15 -2.91 19.49
C ASP A 328 -8.30 -3.85 19.88
N ILE A 329 -9.54 -3.37 19.78
CA ILE A 329 -10.76 -4.15 20.10
C ILE A 329 -11.46 -4.63 18.83
N LEU A 330 -11.62 -3.74 17.84
CA LEU A 330 -12.50 -4.00 16.70
C LEU A 330 -11.79 -4.60 15.47
N LEU A 331 -10.49 -4.40 15.32
CA LEU A 331 -9.75 -4.78 14.13
C LEU A 331 -8.61 -5.77 14.41
N ASN A 332 -7.70 -5.40 15.31
CA ASN A 332 -6.45 -6.15 15.51
C ASN A 332 -6.68 -7.61 15.93
N PRO A 333 -7.60 -7.95 16.84
CA PRO A 333 -7.84 -9.35 17.22
C PRO A 333 -8.23 -10.20 16.01
N ARG A 334 -9.14 -9.69 15.14
CA ARG A 334 -9.56 -10.42 13.94
C ARG A 334 -8.41 -10.67 12.96
N VAL A 335 -7.58 -9.65 12.72
CA VAL A 335 -6.41 -9.76 11.86
C VAL A 335 -5.42 -10.79 12.41
N ILE A 336 -5.11 -10.71 13.71
CA ILE A 336 -4.19 -11.64 14.39
C ILE A 336 -4.71 -13.08 14.30
N ASP A 337 -6.00 -13.32 14.53
CA ASP A 337 -6.60 -14.64 14.46
C ASP A 337 -6.50 -15.25 13.05
N VAL A 338 -6.75 -14.45 12.01
CA VAL A 338 -6.60 -14.90 10.62
C VAL A 338 -5.15 -15.25 10.34
N LEU A 339 -4.19 -14.40 10.70
CA LEU A 339 -2.75 -14.68 10.47
C LEU A 339 -2.31 -15.97 11.17
N LYS A 340 -2.67 -16.16 12.45
CA LYS A 340 -2.35 -17.38 13.22
C LYS A 340 -2.94 -18.65 12.61
N LYS A 341 -4.12 -18.56 12.01
CA LYS A 341 -4.77 -19.69 11.33
C LYS A 341 -3.99 -20.16 10.09
N TYR A 342 -3.26 -19.24 9.44
CA TYR A 342 -2.48 -19.49 8.22
C TYR A 342 -0.95 -19.55 8.49
N ASP A 343 -0.54 -19.55 9.76
CA ASP A 343 0.89 -19.60 10.16
C ASP A 343 1.52 -21.03 10.21
#